data_835cd542f38efbeaaf342a17df2ec74a
#
_entry.id   835cd542f38efbeaaf342a17df2ec74a
#
_cell.length_a   1.000
_cell.length_b   1.000
_cell.length_c   1.000
_cell.angle_alpha   90.00
_cell.angle_beta   90.00
_cell.angle_gamma   90.00
#
_symmetry.space_group_name_H-M   'P 1'
#
loop_
_entity.id
_entity.type
_entity.pdbx_description
1 polymer ?
#
loop_
_entity_poly.entity_id
_entity_poly.type
_entity_poly.pdbx_seq_one_letter_code
_entity_poly.pdbx_strand_id
1 'polypeptide(L)'
;MTTLLIAEHDHASLKDVTSKALTAAIQLGSPVEVLVAGENAKGAAESAARLKGVAKVLLADNPAYGHDLAEPLAALIRSLASGYDALIAPATSRFKNVMPRVAALLDVMQISEIITVVAPDTFERPIYAGNAIQTVRSRDAKKVITVRTSTFAAAGEGGSASVETIVAVADPGLSSFVSERVARNNRPELASARIIVSGGRGMRSSANFTKYIEPLADKLGAGVGASRAAVDAGFAPNDWQVGQTGKVVAPDLYIAVGISGAIQHLAGMKDSKVIVAINQDADAPIFQVADYGLVADLYQAVPELTEELGKLDR
;
A
#
# COMPACT_ATOMS: atom_id res chain seq x y z
N MET A 1 5.91 -21.57 -17.06
CA MET A 1 5.43 -20.86 -15.85
C MET A 1 4.76 -19.59 -16.29
N THR A 2 3.63 -19.23 -15.69
CA THR A 2 2.90 -17.97 -15.93
C THR A 2 2.47 -17.38 -14.61
N THR A 3 2.59 -16.05 -14.45
CA THR A 3 2.23 -15.33 -13.23
C THR A 3 0.96 -14.52 -13.47
N LEU A 4 -0.02 -14.61 -12.57
CA LEU A 4 -1.18 -13.75 -12.53
C LEU A 4 -0.99 -12.68 -11.46
N LEU A 5 -0.90 -11.42 -11.88
CA LEU A 5 -0.95 -10.26 -11.00
C LEU A 5 -2.39 -9.77 -10.85
N ILE A 6 -2.88 -9.70 -9.62
CA ILE A 6 -4.20 -9.16 -9.33
C ILE A 6 -4.05 -7.65 -9.10
N ALA A 7 -4.69 -6.85 -9.94
CA ALA A 7 -4.57 -5.40 -9.94
C ALA A 7 -5.39 -4.74 -8.84
N GLU A 8 -4.84 -3.71 -8.21
CA GLU A 8 -5.59 -2.74 -7.42
C GLU A 8 -5.88 -1.49 -8.26
N HIS A 9 -7.14 -1.06 -8.26
CA HIS A 9 -7.64 0.02 -9.11
C HIS A 9 -8.86 0.69 -8.44
N ASP A 10 -9.28 1.82 -8.99
CA ASP A 10 -10.48 2.54 -8.61
C ASP A 10 -11.59 2.47 -9.69
N HIS A 11 -11.59 1.39 -10.47
CA HIS A 11 -12.38 1.14 -11.68
C HIS A 11 -11.95 1.99 -12.89
N ALA A 12 -11.63 3.27 -12.72
CA ALA A 12 -11.23 4.16 -13.82
C ALA A 12 -9.73 4.04 -14.15
N SER A 13 -8.89 3.88 -13.12
CA SER A 13 -7.42 3.87 -13.26
C SER A 13 -6.78 2.84 -12.33
N LEU A 14 -5.53 2.45 -12.66
CA LEU A 14 -4.71 1.63 -11.77
C LEU A 14 -4.18 2.45 -10.60
N LYS A 15 -4.13 1.83 -9.43
CA LYS A 15 -3.36 2.35 -8.31
C LYS A 15 -1.87 2.06 -8.51
N ASP A 16 -1.00 2.98 -8.07
CA ASP A 16 0.47 2.88 -8.17
C ASP A 16 1.04 1.58 -7.57
N VAL A 17 0.42 1.06 -6.53
CA VAL A 17 0.80 -0.21 -5.90
C VAL A 17 0.75 -1.40 -6.87
N THR A 18 -0.09 -1.36 -7.91
CA THR A 18 -0.14 -2.39 -8.94
C THR A 18 1.11 -2.35 -9.82
N SER A 19 1.58 -1.17 -10.25
CA SER A 19 2.80 -1.03 -11.04
C SER A 19 4.05 -1.47 -10.27
N LYS A 20 4.09 -1.24 -8.96
CA LYS A 20 5.15 -1.71 -8.06
C LYS A 20 5.11 -3.23 -7.86
N ALA A 21 3.93 -3.80 -7.67
CA ALA A 21 3.76 -5.25 -7.58
C ALA A 21 4.11 -5.96 -8.90
N LEU A 22 3.89 -5.30 -10.04
CA LEU A 22 4.30 -5.81 -11.36
C LEU A 22 5.83 -5.98 -11.44
N THR A 23 6.62 -5.08 -10.89
CA THR A 23 8.07 -5.22 -10.83
C THR A 23 8.49 -6.48 -10.08
N ALA A 24 7.86 -6.79 -8.96
CA ALA A 24 8.09 -8.05 -8.24
C ALA A 24 7.64 -9.27 -9.08
N ALA A 25 6.50 -9.18 -9.76
CA ALA A 25 5.99 -10.25 -10.61
C ALA A 25 6.94 -10.57 -11.78
N ILE A 26 7.51 -9.54 -12.42
CA ILE A 26 8.49 -9.71 -13.51
C ILE A 26 9.76 -10.44 -13.03
N GLN A 27 10.19 -10.18 -11.80
CA GLN A 27 11.38 -10.85 -11.21
C GLN A 27 11.19 -12.35 -10.99
N LEU A 28 9.95 -12.88 -11.05
CA LEU A 28 9.71 -14.33 -11.06
C LEU A 28 10.19 -15.00 -12.37
N GLY A 29 10.53 -14.22 -13.39
CA GLY A 29 11.11 -14.72 -14.64
C GLY A 29 10.13 -15.42 -15.59
N SER A 30 8.82 -15.20 -15.40
CA SER A 30 7.75 -15.76 -16.23
C SER A 30 6.87 -14.66 -16.85
N PRO A 31 6.15 -14.91 -17.94
CA PRO A 31 5.18 -13.96 -18.46
C PRO A 31 4.17 -13.57 -17.39
N VAL A 32 3.86 -12.26 -17.30
CA VAL A 32 2.91 -11.73 -16.33
C VAL A 32 1.62 -11.34 -17.05
N GLU A 33 0.52 -11.96 -16.64
CA GLU A 33 -0.82 -11.52 -16.99
C GLU A 33 -1.43 -10.75 -15.83
N VAL A 34 -2.23 -9.73 -16.14
CA VAL A 34 -2.84 -8.86 -15.11
C VAL A 34 -4.33 -9.08 -15.09
N LEU A 35 -4.87 -9.44 -13.93
CA LEU A 35 -6.32 -9.51 -13.70
C LEU A 35 -6.84 -8.17 -13.20
N VAL A 36 -7.78 -7.58 -13.94
CA VAL A 36 -8.56 -6.42 -13.54
C VAL A 36 -10.00 -6.89 -13.34
N ALA A 37 -10.48 -6.90 -12.10
CA ALA A 37 -11.83 -7.32 -11.74
C ALA A 37 -12.56 -6.17 -11.04
N GLY A 38 -13.64 -5.68 -11.62
CA GLY A 38 -14.39 -4.54 -11.12
C GLY A 38 -15.71 -4.35 -11.87
N GLU A 39 -16.40 -3.26 -11.59
CA GLU A 39 -17.55 -2.81 -12.34
C GLU A 39 -17.18 -1.55 -13.13
N ASN A 40 -17.44 -1.53 -14.46
CA ASN A 40 -17.00 -0.48 -15.37
C ASN A 40 -15.45 -0.27 -15.36
N ALA A 41 -14.68 -1.36 -15.22
CA ALA A 41 -13.24 -1.32 -14.98
C ALA A 41 -12.38 -1.29 -16.26
N LYS A 42 -12.98 -0.99 -17.43
CA LYS A 42 -12.26 -0.93 -18.71
C LYS A 42 -11.08 0.05 -18.70
N GLY A 43 -11.24 1.24 -18.10
CA GLY A 43 -10.18 2.24 -18.01
C GLY A 43 -8.96 1.75 -17.23
N ALA A 44 -9.19 1.02 -16.13
CA ALA A 44 -8.12 0.37 -15.37
C ALA A 44 -7.41 -0.72 -16.18
N ALA A 45 -8.16 -1.53 -16.95
CA ALA A 45 -7.59 -2.55 -17.83
C ALA A 45 -6.72 -1.95 -18.95
N GLU A 46 -7.17 -0.87 -19.58
CA GLU A 46 -6.40 -0.13 -20.57
C GLU A 46 -5.11 0.48 -19.97
N SER A 47 -5.18 0.94 -18.71
CA SER A 47 -4.02 1.43 -17.97
C SER A 47 -3.03 0.31 -17.67
N ALA A 48 -3.52 -0.89 -17.29
CA ALA A 48 -2.67 -2.07 -17.10
C ALA A 48 -1.96 -2.50 -18.38
N ALA A 49 -2.64 -2.43 -19.51
CA ALA A 49 -2.10 -2.82 -20.81
C ALA A 49 -0.93 -1.95 -21.28
N ARG A 50 -0.83 -0.70 -20.77
CA ARG A 50 0.27 0.24 -21.09
C ARG A 50 1.53 0.01 -20.23
N LEU A 51 1.48 -0.81 -19.19
CA LEU A 51 2.66 -1.08 -18.36
C LEU A 51 3.63 -2.02 -19.07
N LYS A 52 4.94 -1.72 -19.01
CA LYS A 52 6.00 -2.59 -19.52
C LYS A 52 6.06 -3.89 -18.73
N GLY A 53 6.15 -5.01 -19.43
CA GLY A 53 6.26 -6.34 -18.82
C GLY A 53 4.93 -7.06 -18.63
N VAL A 54 3.81 -6.42 -18.95
CA VAL A 54 2.50 -7.09 -19.02
C VAL A 54 2.38 -7.82 -20.35
N ALA A 55 2.11 -9.12 -20.29
CA ALA A 55 1.91 -9.96 -21.48
C ALA A 55 0.46 -9.91 -21.98
N LYS A 56 -0.49 -9.86 -21.06
CA LYS A 56 -1.92 -9.81 -21.34
C LYS A 56 -2.67 -9.24 -20.14
N VAL A 57 -3.81 -8.61 -20.39
CA VAL A 57 -4.76 -8.18 -19.35
C VAL A 57 -6.04 -8.99 -19.47
N LEU A 58 -6.47 -9.57 -18.35
CA LEU A 58 -7.78 -10.21 -18.21
C LEU A 58 -8.74 -9.23 -17.53
N LEU A 59 -9.80 -8.87 -18.22
CA LEU A 59 -10.85 -7.98 -17.69
C LEU A 59 -12.08 -8.80 -17.30
N ALA A 60 -12.38 -8.84 -16.00
CA ALA A 60 -13.63 -9.34 -15.45
C ALA A 60 -14.51 -8.16 -15.06
N ASP A 61 -15.29 -7.64 -16.00
CA ASP A 61 -16.17 -6.49 -15.78
C ASP A 61 -17.57 -6.98 -15.38
N ASN A 62 -17.86 -6.88 -14.08
CA ASN A 62 -19.15 -7.36 -13.54
C ASN A 62 -19.49 -6.65 -12.21
N PRO A 63 -20.77 -6.33 -11.95
CA PRO A 63 -21.22 -5.71 -10.69
C PRO A 63 -20.81 -6.50 -9.42
N ALA A 64 -20.66 -7.82 -9.49
CA ALA A 64 -20.20 -8.64 -8.36
C ALA A 64 -18.82 -8.23 -7.82
N TYR A 65 -18.02 -7.53 -8.62
CA TYR A 65 -16.68 -7.05 -8.26
C TYR A 65 -16.64 -5.55 -7.97
N GLY A 66 -17.79 -4.86 -7.97
CA GLY A 66 -17.88 -3.40 -7.83
C GLY A 66 -17.53 -2.85 -6.44
N HIS A 67 -17.63 -3.68 -5.41
CA HIS A 67 -17.44 -3.28 -4.00
C HIS A 67 -16.28 -3.98 -3.31
N ASP A 68 -15.36 -4.57 -4.05
CA ASP A 68 -14.15 -5.21 -3.54
C ASP A 68 -14.36 -6.31 -2.48
N LEU A 69 -15.52 -6.97 -2.51
CA LEU A 69 -15.82 -8.08 -1.62
C LEU A 69 -14.84 -9.24 -1.87
N ALA A 70 -14.30 -9.79 -0.78
CA ALA A 70 -13.25 -10.80 -0.86
C ALA A 70 -13.74 -12.14 -1.43
N GLU A 71 -14.97 -12.52 -1.15
CA GLU A 71 -15.53 -13.80 -1.53
C GLU A 71 -15.73 -13.93 -3.05
N PRO A 72 -16.38 -12.99 -3.76
CA PRO A 72 -16.50 -13.05 -5.21
C PRO A 72 -15.15 -13.00 -5.91
N LEU A 73 -14.25 -12.11 -5.45
CA LEU A 73 -12.92 -11.96 -6.04
C LEU A 73 -12.06 -13.22 -5.83
N ALA A 74 -12.08 -13.82 -4.63
CA ALA A 74 -11.35 -15.06 -4.37
C ALA A 74 -11.89 -16.24 -5.20
N ALA A 75 -13.20 -16.31 -5.43
CA ALA A 75 -13.81 -17.32 -6.30
C ALA A 75 -13.33 -17.17 -7.75
N LEU A 76 -13.27 -15.94 -8.27
CA LEU A 76 -12.73 -15.66 -9.60
C LEU A 76 -11.25 -16.06 -9.70
N ILE A 77 -10.40 -15.61 -8.76
CA ILE A 77 -8.96 -15.94 -8.76
C ILE A 77 -8.76 -17.46 -8.70
N ARG A 78 -9.53 -18.17 -7.86
CA ARG A 78 -9.48 -19.63 -7.79
C ARG A 78 -9.82 -20.30 -9.11
N SER A 79 -10.84 -19.80 -9.82
CA SER A 79 -11.24 -20.38 -11.12
C SER A 79 -10.16 -20.27 -12.18
N LEU A 80 -9.36 -19.20 -12.14
CA LEU A 80 -8.25 -18.96 -13.06
C LEU A 80 -6.95 -19.67 -12.64
N ALA A 81 -6.81 -20.05 -11.36
CA ALA A 81 -5.56 -20.50 -10.77
C ALA A 81 -4.90 -21.69 -11.47
N SER A 82 -5.68 -22.54 -12.15
CA SER A 82 -5.12 -23.71 -12.87
C SER A 82 -4.13 -23.33 -13.99
N GLY A 83 -4.30 -22.15 -14.57
CA GLY A 83 -3.44 -21.63 -15.65
C GLY A 83 -2.14 -20.94 -15.18
N TYR A 84 -1.94 -20.79 -13.86
CA TYR A 84 -0.83 -20.01 -13.32
C TYR A 84 -0.05 -20.77 -12.26
N ASP A 85 1.27 -20.52 -12.21
CA ASP A 85 2.17 -21.06 -11.18
C ASP A 85 2.32 -20.11 -10.00
N ALA A 86 2.12 -18.80 -10.22
CA ALA A 86 2.14 -17.79 -9.19
C ALA A 86 0.93 -16.84 -9.31
N LEU A 87 0.31 -16.55 -8.16
CA LEU A 87 -0.75 -15.56 -7.96
C LEU A 87 -0.17 -14.49 -7.05
N ILE A 88 -0.07 -13.27 -7.55
CA ILE A 88 0.63 -12.19 -6.84
C ILE A 88 -0.27 -10.95 -6.75
N ALA A 89 -0.25 -10.24 -5.62
CA ALA A 89 -1.01 -9.02 -5.41
C ALA A 89 -0.24 -8.05 -4.51
N PRO A 90 -0.50 -6.72 -4.56
CA PRO A 90 0.05 -5.78 -3.59
C PRO A 90 -0.48 -6.08 -2.16
N ALA A 91 0.34 -5.88 -1.13
CA ALA A 91 -0.02 -6.14 0.27
C ALA A 91 -0.84 -4.99 0.87
N THR A 92 -1.92 -4.59 0.19
CA THR A 92 -2.88 -3.60 0.69
C THR A 92 -3.94 -4.24 1.59
N SER A 93 -4.76 -3.44 2.27
CA SER A 93 -5.86 -3.95 3.11
C SER A 93 -6.83 -4.85 2.32
N ARG A 94 -7.10 -4.49 1.05
CA ARG A 94 -7.92 -5.31 0.14
C ARG A 94 -7.33 -6.70 -0.05
N PHE A 95 -6.08 -6.80 -0.46
CA PHE A 95 -5.47 -8.10 -0.77
C PHE A 95 -4.95 -8.86 0.45
N LYS A 96 -4.75 -8.20 1.59
CA LYS A 96 -4.58 -8.88 2.89
C LYS A 96 -5.85 -9.62 3.33
N ASN A 97 -7.03 -9.24 2.81
CA ASN A 97 -8.30 -9.95 3.00
C ASN A 97 -8.50 -11.06 1.95
N VAL A 98 -8.20 -10.78 0.68
CA VAL A 98 -8.48 -11.70 -0.45
C VAL A 98 -7.46 -12.86 -0.52
N MET A 99 -6.16 -12.56 -0.50
CA MET A 99 -5.12 -13.54 -0.83
C MET A 99 -4.98 -14.70 0.17
N PRO A 100 -5.15 -14.51 1.50
CA PRO A 100 -5.17 -15.64 2.43
C PRO A 100 -6.32 -16.61 2.16
N ARG A 101 -7.48 -16.07 1.74
CA ARG A 101 -8.63 -16.89 1.34
C ARG A 101 -8.34 -17.67 0.07
N VAL A 102 -7.70 -17.06 -0.92
CA VAL A 102 -7.26 -17.75 -2.15
C VAL A 102 -6.30 -18.87 -1.81
N ALA A 103 -5.30 -18.62 -0.97
CA ALA A 103 -4.32 -19.63 -0.54
C ALA A 103 -5.00 -20.83 0.14
N ALA A 104 -5.93 -20.56 1.07
CA ALA A 104 -6.70 -21.62 1.75
C ALA A 104 -7.57 -22.42 0.78
N LEU A 105 -8.22 -21.78 -0.19
CA LEU A 105 -9.04 -22.44 -1.21
C LEU A 105 -8.23 -23.28 -2.20
N LEU A 106 -6.92 -23.04 -2.31
CA LEU A 106 -5.99 -23.80 -3.15
C LEU A 106 -5.15 -24.81 -2.35
N ASP A 107 -5.33 -24.86 -1.03
CA ASP A 107 -4.55 -25.70 -0.10
C ASP A 107 -3.04 -25.48 -0.21
N VAL A 108 -2.62 -24.21 -0.25
CA VAL A 108 -1.21 -23.78 -0.30
C VAL A 108 -0.92 -22.70 0.74
N MET A 109 0.36 -22.52 1.07
CA MET A 109 0.79 -21.44 1.97
C MET A 109 0.89 -20.10 1.27
N GLN A 110 0.36 -19.03 1.91
CA GLN A 110 0.60 -17.68 1.44
C GLN A 110 2.01 -17.20 1.86
N ILE A 111 2.72 -16.59 0.91
CA ILE A 111 3.99 -15.89 1.16
C ILE A 111 3.67 -14.40 1.29
N SER A 112 3.60 -13.93 2.53
CA SER A 112 3.08 -12.58 2.83
C SER A 112 4.16 -11.52 2.81
N GLU A 113 3.85 -10.37 2.21
CA GLU A 113 4.62 -9.12 2.30
C GLU A 113 6.09 -9.27 1.90
N ILE A 114 6.35 -9.94 0.77
CA ILE A 114 7.72 -10.05 0.26
C ILE A 114 8.31 -8.67 -0.03
N ILE A 115 9.62 -8.53 0.22
CA ILE A 115 10.42 -7.35 -0.07
C ILE A 115 11.49 -7.60 -1.13
N THR A 116 11.80 -8.89 -1.40
CA THR A 116 12.78 -9.31 -2.41
C THR A 116 12.33 -10.63 -3.04
N VAL A 117 12.53 -10.76 -4.34
CA VAL A 117 12.46 -12.01 -5.07
C VAL A 117 13.90 -12.50 -5.27
N VAL A 118 14.31 -13.52 -4.52
CA VAL A 118 15.67 -14.10 -4.61
C VAL A 118 15.75 -15.12 -5.74
N ALA A 119 14.68 -15.91 -5.88
CA ALA A 119 14.49 -16.90 -6.95
C ALA A 119 12.98 -17.11 -7.16
N PRO A 120 12.53 -17.80 -8.23
CA PRO A 120 11.10 -18.03 -8.48
C PRO A 120 10.33 -18.74 -7.37
N ASP A 121 11.05 -19.41 -6.45
CA ASP A 121 10.48 -20.10 -5.28
C ASP A 121 10.99 -19.56 -3.94
N THR A 122 11.89 -18.54 -3.95
CA THR A 122 12.60 -18.07 -2.76
C THR A 122 12.45 -16.55 -2.62
N PHE A 123 12.06 -16.11 -1.43
CA PHE A 123 11.67 -14.74 -1.16
C PHE A 123 12.22 -14.25 0.18
N GLU A 124 12.42 -12.96 0.32
CA GLU A 124 12.68 -12.32 1.60
C GLU A 124 11.45 -11.55 2.08
N ARG A 125 11.19 -11.64 3.38
CA ARG A 125 10.09 -10.94 4.03
C ARG A 125 10.47 -10.47 5.43
N PRO A 126 9.94 -9.32 5.88
CA PRO A 126 10.17 -8.87 7.24
C PRO A 126 9.32 -9.67 8.23
N ILE A 127 9.91 -9.94 9.39
CA ILE A 127 9.27 -10.54 10.56
C ILE A 127 9.60 -9.71 11.80
N TYR A 128 8.93 -9.97 12.93
CA TYR A 128 9.13 -9.21 14.18
C TYR A 128 9.04 -7.68 13.98
N ALA A 129 7.95 -7.25 13.33
CA ALA A 129 7.73 -5.83 12.99
C ALA A 129 8.87 -5.20 12.15
N GLY A 130 9.53 -6.00 11.32
CA GLY A 130 10.63 -5.57 10.45
C GLY A 130 12.00 -5.52 11.11
N ASN A 131 12.15 -6.03 12.34
CA ASN A 131 13.46 -6.12 13.00
C ASN A 131 14.31 -7.29 12.49
N ALA A 132 13.71 -8.25 11.80
CA ALA A 132 14.41 -9.35 11.16
C ALA A 132 13.87 -9.56 9.74
N ILE A 133 14.75 -9.98 8.83
CA ILE A 133 14.40 -10.41 7.49
C ILE A 133 14.53 -11.92 7.43
N GLN A 134 13.48 -12.57 7.00
CA GLN A 134 13.40 -14.00 6.83
C GLN A 134 13.46 -14.36 5.35
N THR A 135 14.41 -15.20 4.95
CA THR A 135 14.38 -15.86 3.64
C THR A 135 13.53 -17.11 3.72
N VAL A 136 12.51 -17.19 2.87
CA VAL A 136 11.59 -18.34 2.79
C VAL A 136 11.65 -18.97 1.41
N ARG A 137 11.61 -20.30 1.35
CA ARG A 137 11.48 -21.07 0.12
C ARG A 137 10.17 -21.84 0.14
N SER A 138 9.29 -21.58 -0.84
CA SER A 138 8.04 -22.32 -1.00
C SER A 138 8.29 -23.61 -1.79
N ARG A 139 7.75 -24.73 -1.28
CA ARG A 139 7.73 -26.02 -1.97
C ARG A 139 6.39 -26.31 -2.65
N ASP A 140 5.40 -25.44 -2.45
CA ASP A 140 4.08 -25.59 -3.05
C ASP A 140 4.18 -25.50 -4.59
N ALA A 141 3.36 -26.25 -5.29
CA ALA A 141 3.30 -26.19 -6.75
C ALA A 141 2.85 -24.80 -7.24
N LYS A 142 1.93 -24.17 -6.51
CA LYS A 142 1.45 -22.80 -6.76
C LYS A 142 1.90 -21.86 -5.65
N LYS A 143 2.34 -20.65 -6.01
CA LYS A 143 2.73 -19.61 -5.07
C LYS A 143 1.61 -18.57 -4.96
N VAL A 144 1.14 -18.29 -3.76
CA VAL A 144 0.23 -17.18 -3.46
C VAL A 144 1.00 -16.13 -2.68
N ILE A 145 1.19 -14.96 -3.29
CA ILE A 145 2.19 -13.98 -2.82
C ILE A 145 1.52 -12.62 -2.62
N THR A 146 1.84 -11.93 -1.51
CA THR A 146 1.58 -10.50 -1.38
C THR A 146 2.88 -9.71 -1.31
N VAL A 147 2.92 -8.56 -1.99
CA VAL A 147 4.13 -7.73 -2.18
C VAL A 147 4.07 -6.49 -1.32
N ARG A 148 5.10 -6.23 -0.53
CA ARG A 148 5.30 -4.94 0.14
C ARG A 148 5.77 -3.92 -0.90
N THR A 149 4.83 -3.19 -1.48
CA THR A 149 5.07 -2.33 -2.65
C THR A 149 5.99 -1.14 -2.37
N SER A 150 6.22 -0.79 -1.10
CA SER A 150 7.17 0.27 -0.72
C SER A 150 8.64 -0.07 -1.05
N THR A 151 8.97 -1.35 -1.24
CA THR A 151 10.34 -1.80 -1.53
C THR A 151 10.62 -2.03 -3.02
N PHE A 152 9.62 -1.87 -3.88
CA PHE A 152 9.76 -2.06 -5.32
C PHE A 152 9.51 -0.75 -6.08
N ALA A 153 10.34 -0.48 -7.08
CA ALA A 153 10.08 0.63 -8.01
C ALA A 153 8.85 0.32 -8.87
N ALA A 154 8.13 1.36 -9.28
CA ALA A 154 7.02 1.21 -10.21
C ALA A 154 7.52 0.76 -11.60
N ALA A 155 6.82 -0.18 -12.22
CA ALA A 155 7.06 -0.53 -13.62
C ALA A 155 6.73 0.67 -14.52
N GLY A 156 7.56 0.90 -15.52
CA GLY A 156 7.36 2.01 -16.46
C GLY A 156 6.23 1.75 -17.46
N GLU A 157 5.82 2.81 -18.14
CA GLU A 157 4.87 2.76 -19.26
C GLU A 157 5.58 2.41 -20.59
N GLY A 158 4.79 2.13 -21.63
CA GLY A 158 5.24 1.81 -22.99
C GLY A 158 5.01 0.34 -23.37
N GLY A 159 4.17 -0.37 -22.62
CA GLY A 159 3.59 -1.66 -23.01
C GLY A 159 2.39 -1.47 -23.95
N SER A 160 1.99 -2.58 -24.60
CA SER A 160 0.86 -2.65 -25.54
C SER A 160 0.18 -4.02 -25.47
N ALA A 161 -0.07 -4.49 -24.24
CA ALA A 161 -0.69 -5.78 -24.02
C ALA A 161 -2.15 -5.80 -24.52
N SER A 162 -2.60 -6.98 -25.00
CA SER A 162 -4.02 -7.15 -25.33
C SER A 162 -4.88 -7.23 -24.09
N VAL A 163 -6.08 -6.67 -24.17
CA VAL A 163 -7.11 -6.81 -23.13
C VAL A 163 -8.11 -7.87 -23.61
N GLU A 164 -8.27 -8.92 -22.81
CA GLU A 164 -9.21 -10.02 -23.05
C GLU A 164 -10.31 -9.94 -21.98
N THR A 165 -11.56 -9.84 -22.43
CA THR A 165 -12.70 -9.91 -21.49
C THR A 165 -12.97 -11.37 -21.15
N ILE A 166 -13.02 -11.66 -19.83
CA ILE A 166 -13.31 -12.98 -19.32
C ILE A 166 -14.69 -13.02 -18.65
N VAL A 167 -15.28 -14.22 -18.60
CA VAL A 167 -16.58 -14.43 -17.98
C VAL A 167 -16.44 -14.34 -16.46
N ALA A 168 -17.34 -13.59 -15.82
CA ALA A 168 -17.42 -13.54 -14.37
C ALA A 168 -17.86 -14.90 -13.79
N VAL A 169 -17.32 -15.24 -12.64
CA VAL A 169 -17.74 -16.41 -11.88
C VAL A 169 -18.95 -16.04 -11.02
N ALA A 170 -19.86 -16.98 -10.82
CA ALA A 170 -21.01 -16.77 -9.95
C ALA A 170 -20.59 -16.33 -8.54
N ASP A 171 -21.26 -15.29 -8.03
CA ASP A 171 -21.06 -14.83 -6.65
C ASP A 171 -21.43 -15.97 -5.68
N PRO A 172 -20.57 -16.36 -4.75
CA PRO A 172 -20.86 -17.40 -3.76
C PRO A 172 -21.96 -16.99 -2.75
N GLY A 173 -22.37 -15.72 -2.73
CA GLY A 173 -23.45 -15.22 -1.87
C GLY A 173 -23.13 -15.26 -0.37
N LEU A 174 -21.85 -15.21 0.01
CA LEU A 174 -21.39 -15.32 1.41
C LEU A 174 -21.32 -13.96 2.12
N SER A 175 -21.28 -12.87 1.37
CA SER A 175 -21.25 -11.50 1.87
C SER A 175 -22.05 -10.59 0.94
N SER A 176 -22.50 -9.45 1.45
CA SER A 176 -23.20 -8.45 0.66
C SER A 176 -22.72 -7.04 1.05
N PHE A 177 -22.59 -6.17 0.06
CA PHE A 177 -22.31 -4.77 0.31
C PHE A 177 -23.53 -4.06 0.91
N VAL A 178 -23.33 -3.28 1.96
CA VAL A 178 -24.39 -2.51 2.61
C VAL A 178 -24.22 -1.02 2.34
N SER A 179 -23.06 -0.50 2.71
CA SER A 179 -22.72 0.91 2.48
C SER A 179 -21.24 1.16 2.83
N GLU A 180 -20.66 2.19 2.25
CA GLU A 180 -19.36 2.72 2.63
C GLU A 180 -19.42 4.24 2.83
N ARG A 181 -18.51 4.75 3.65
CA ARG A 181 -18.28 6.19 3.79
C ARG A 181 -16.82 6.46 3.44
N VAL A 182 -16.60 7.04 2.29
CA VAL A 182 -15.26 7.42 1.82
C VAL A 182 -15.03 8.88 2.20
N ALA A 183 -13.99 9.14 2.99
CA ALA A 183 -13.52 10.49 3.24
C ALA A 183 -12.92 11.05 1.94
N ARG A 184 -13.57 12.06 1.35
CA ARG A 184 -13.00 12.77 0.19
C ARG A 184 -11.85 13.63 0.68
N ASN A 185 -10.65 13.33 0.25
CA ASN A 185 -9.46 14.09 0.53
C ASN A 185 -8.78 14.45 -0.80
N ASN A 186 -8.43 15.72 -0.98
CA ASN A 186 -7.72 16.19 -2.18
C ASN A 186 -6.20 15.98 -2.07
N ARG A 187 -5.70 15.44 -0.94
CA ARG A 187 -4.28 15.18 -0.70
C ARG A 187 -3.87 13.83 -1.28
N PRO A 188 -2.59 13.63 -1.62
CA PRO A 188 -2.07 12.36 -2.08
C PRO A 188 -2.38 11.22 -1.10
N GLU A 189 -2.76 10.05 -1.64
CA GLU A 189 -2.93 8.85 -0.82
C GLU A 189 -1.60 8.43 -0.19
N LEU A 190 -1.61 8.01 1.08
CA LEU A 190 -0.41 7.64 1.83
C LEU A 190 0.45 6.57 1.12
N ALA A 191 -0.19 5.61 0.43
CA ALA A 191 0.53 4.54 -0.24
C ALA A 191 1.37 5.01 -1.44
N SER A 192 1.02 6.17 -2.04
CA SER A 192 1.67 6.73 -3.23
C SER A 192 2.32 8.10 -3.00
N ALA A 193 2.08 8.72 -1.84
CA ALA A 193 2.59 10.05 -1.52
C ALA A 193 4.13 10.05 -1.47
N ARG A 194 4.75 11.00 -2.19
CA ARG A 194 6.20 11.21 -2.15
C ARG A 194 6.66 11.92 -0.87
N ILE A 195 5.79 12.71 -0.27
CA ILE A 195 6.02 13.40 1.00
C ILE A 195 4.87 13.07 1.92
N ILE A 196 5.17 12.77 3.18
CA ILE A 196 4.16 12.50 4.21
C ILE A 196 4.47 13.34 5.44
N VAL A 197 3.45 14.04 5.93
CA VAL A 197 3.48 14.71 7.24
C VAL A 197 2.57 13.93 8.19
N SER A 198 3.12 13.41 9.26
CA SER A 198 2.41 12.53 10.18
C SER A 198 2.38 13.08 11.59
N GLY A 199 1.17 13.12 12.18
CA GLY A 199 0.95 13.57 13.54
C GLY A 199 0.84 12.42 14.54
N GLY A 200 1.47 12.58 15.69
CA GLY A 200 1.37 11.64 16.80
C GLY A 200 0.34 12.03 17.87
N ARG A 201 0.32 11.26 18.96
CA ARG A 201 -0.49 11.57 20.14
C ARG A 201 -0.12 12.94 20.76
N GLY A 202 1.10 13.43 20.52
CA GLY A 202 1.56 14.75 20.91
C GLY A 202 0.71 15.90 20.35
N MET A 203 -0.08 15.66 19.29
CA MET A 203 -1.03 16.63 18.75
C MET A 203 -2.22 16.93 19.69
N ARG A 204 -2.54 16.05 20.64
CA ARG A 204 -3.54 16.20 21.71
C ARG A 204 -5.00 16.34 21.28
N SER A 205 -5.31 16.69 20.02
CA SER A 205 -6.69 16.83 19.53
C SER A 205 -6.76 16.78 18.00
N SER A 206 -7.95 16.50 17.45
CA SER A 206 -8.22 16.61 16.01
C SER A 206 -8.12 18.05 15.51
N ALA A 207 -8.53 19.03 16.31
CA ALA A 207 -8.39 20.45 15.97
C ALA A 207 -6.92 20.84 15.71
N ASN A 208 -5.98 20.24 16.44
CA ASN A 208 -4.57 20.49 16.23
C ASN A 208 -4.03 19.83 14.96
N PHE A 209 -4.58 18.70 14.53
CA PHE A 209 -4.24 18.15 13.19
C PHE A 209 -4.62 19.16 12.11
N THR A 210 -5.85 19.66 12.13
CA THR A 210 -6.31 20.68 11.16
C THR A 210 -5.50 21.98 11.25
N LYS A 211 -5.07 22.37 12.44
CA LYS A 211 -4.36 23.64 12.64
C LYS A 211 -2.88 23.58 12.26
N TYR A 212 -2.20 22.43 12.47
CA TYR A 212 -0.75 22.34 12.37
C TYR A 212 -0.27 21.35 11.29
N ILE A 213 -0.86 20.15 11.24
CA ILE A 213 -0.39 19.10 10.32
C ILE A 213 -0.90 19.35 8.91
N GLU A 214 -2.19 19.64 8.77
CA GLU A 214 -2.81 19.83 7.47
C GLU A 214 -2.23 21.00 6.67
N PRO A 215 -2.01 22.20 7.25
CA PRO A 215 -1.39 23.32 6.52
C PRO A 215 0.04 23.03 6.09
N LEU A 216 0.83 22.34 6.92
CA LEU A 216 2.18 21.92 6.56
C LEU A 216 2.15 20.91 5.39
N ALA A 217 1.23 19.94 5.46
CA ALA A 217 1.05 18.98 4.39
C ALA A 217 0.59 19.62 3.08
N ASP A 218 -0.36 20.56 3.13
CA ASP A 218 -0.85 21.30 1.97
C ASP A 218 0.26 22.13 1.32
N LYS A 219 1.13 22.74 2.13
CA LYS A 219 2.28 23.52 1.63
C LYS A 219 3.30 22.66 0.89
N LEU A 220 3.46 21.41 1.31
CA LEU A 220 4.40 20.46 0.71
C LEU A 220 3.75 19.57 -0.38
N GLY A 221 2.45 19.70 -0.63
CA GLY A 221 1.73 18.75 -1.48
C GLY A 221 1.80 17.32 -0.93
N ALA A 222 1.82 17.18 0.39
CA ALA A 222 2.07 15.92 1.10
C ALA A 222 0.78 15.17 1.46
N GLY A 223 0.91 13.85 1.60
CA GLY A 223 -0.09 13.03 2.27
C GLY A 223 -0.07 13.27 3.80
N VAL A 224 -1.23 13.14 4.45
CA VAL A 224 -1.33 13.27 5.91
C VAL A 224 -1.42 11.90 6.55
N GLY A 225 -0.48 11.62 7.47
CA GLY A 225 -0.43 10.40 8.26
C GLY A 225 -0.75 10.64 9.74
N ALA A 226 -1.00 9.55 10.45
CA ALA A 226 -1.19 9.59 11.90
C ALA A 226 -0.63 8.34 12.57
N SER A 227 -0.19 8.47 13.82
CA SER A 227 0.15 7.31 14.63
C SER A 227 -1.13 6.57 15.06
N ARG A 228 -1.04 5.26 15.34
CA ARG A 228 -2.15 4.49 15.91
C ARG A 228 -2.72 5.16 17.17
N ALA A 229 -1.86 5.64 18.06
CA ALA A 229 -2.30 6.30 19.29
C ALA A 229 -3.09 7.60 19.04
N ALA A 230 -2.85 8.31 17.95
CA ALA A 230 -3.64 9.47 17.56
C ALA A 230 -4.99 9.07 16.96
N VAL A 231 -5.02 7.98 16.18
CA VAL A 231 -6.27 7.42 15.62
C VAL A 231 -7.16 6.85 16.72
N ASP A 232 -6.59 6.03 17.62
CA ASP A 232 -7.33 5.44 18.76
C ASP A 232 -7.91 6.54 19.70
N ALA A 233 -7.23 7.69 19.80
CA ALA A 233 -7.71 8.87 20.54
C ALA A 233 -8.75 9.72 19.77
N GLY A 234 -9.09 9.35 18.53
CA GLY A 234 -10.04 10.09 17.69
C GLY A 234 -9.49 11.40 17.12
N PHE A 235 -8.16 11.58 17.10
CA PHE A 235 -7.56 12.82 16.58
C PHE A 235 -7.43 12.81 15.06
N ALA A 236 -7.37 11.63 14.46
CA ALA A 236 -7.25 11.41 13.02
C ALA A 236 -8.10 10.22 12.58
N PRO A 237 -8.58 10.18 11.33
CA PRO A 237 -9.33 9.06 10.80
C PRO A 237 -8.43 7.82 10.62
N ASN A 238 -9.05 6.63 10.60
CA ASN A 238 -8.33 5.36 10.55
C ASN A 238 -7.51 5.17 9.26
N ASP A 239 -7.96 5.71 8.15
CA ASP A 239 -7.27 5.65 6.85
C ASP A 239 -5.97 6.46 6.78
N TRP A 240 -5.73 7.34 7.77
CA TRP A 240 -4.45 8.05 7.96
C TRP A 240 -3.43 7.26 8.78
N GLN A 241 -3.82 6.12 9.35
CA GLN A 241 -2.92 5.36 10.20
C GLN A 241 -1.70 4.83 9.44
N VAL A 242 -0.51 5.20 9.90
CA VAL A 242 0.79 4.65 9.47
C VAL A 242 1.33 3.72 10.56
N GLY A 243 1.75 2.53 10.15
CA GLY A 243 2.32 1.54 11.06
C GLY A 243 2.04 0.11 10.65
N GLN A 244 2.42 -0.84 11.48
CA GLN A 244 2.29 -2.28 11.26
C GLN A 244 0.83 -2.71 10.95
N THR A 245 -0.13 -2.11 11.63
CA THR A 245 -1.57 -2.40 11.48
C THR A 245 -2.30 -1.36 10.63
N GLY A 246 -1.59 -0.33 10.16
CA GLY A 246 -2.05 0.68 9.22
C GLY A 246 -1.41 0.52 7.84
N LYS A 247 -1.18 1.64 7.19
CA LYS A 247 -0.47 1.69 5.91
C LYS A 247 1.05 1.65 6.15
N VAL A 248 1.75 0.85 5.34
CA VAL A 248 3.21 0.86 5.26
C VAL A 248 3.60 1.76 4.10
N VAL A 249 4.45 2.74 4.39
CA VAL A 249 4.84 3.81 3.48
C VAL A 249 6.36 3.92 3.38
N ALA A 250 6.87 4.37 2.24
CA ALA A 250 8.28 4.69 2.02
C ALA A 250 8.38 5.93 1.10
N PRO A 251 7.98 7.11 1.59
CA PRO A 251 8.08 8.35 0.83
C PRO A 251 9.54 8.79 0.65
N ASP A 252 9.75 9.78 -0.23
CA ASP A 252 11.03 10.49 -0.31
C ASP A 252 11.32 11.28 0.98
N LEU A 253 10.26 11.82 1.62
CA LEU A 253 10.35 12.56 2.89
C LEU A 253 9.21 12.19 3.82
N TYR A 254 9.53 11.80 5.04
CA TYR A 254 8.58 11.56 6.13
C TYR A 254 8.84 12.52 7.29
N ILE A 255 7.87 13.38 7.61
CA ILE A 255 7.94 14.32 8.72
C ILE A 255 7.09 13.79 9.87
N ALA A 256 7.74 13.37 10.96
CA ALA A 256 7.12 12.83 12.17
C ALA A 256 6.96 13.92 13.23
N VAL A 257 5.73 14.34 13.50
CA VAL A 257 5.42 15.44 14.46
C VAL A 257 4.76 14.88 15.71
N GLY A 258 5.41 15.00 16.87
CA GLY A 258 4.88 14.53 18.15
C GLY A 258 4.63 13.00 18.19
N ILE A 259 5.42 12.25 17.44
CA ILE A 259 5.39 10.78 17.38
C ILE A 259 6.53 10.24 18.25
N SER A 260 6.23 9.27 19.12
CA SER A 260 7.23 8.68 20.03
C SER A 260 8.22 7.75 19.33
N GLY A 261 7.84 7.12 18.23
CA GLY A 261 8.68 6.10 17.57
C GLY A 261 8.51 4.70 18.16
N ALA A 262 7.29 4.35 18.60
CA ALA A 262 6.99 2.96 18.96
C ALA A 262 7.28 2.03 17.76
N ILE A 263 7.79 0.81 18.04
CA ILE A 263 8.22 -0.16 17.03
C ILE A 263 7.15 -0.46 15.98
N GLN A 264 5.85 -0.43 16.37
CA GLN A 264 4.74 -0.65 15.45
C GLN A 264 4.56 0.50 14.46
N HIS A 265 4.89 1.75 14.85
CA HIS A 265 4.89 2.89 13.94
C HIS A 265 6.10 2.85 13.01
N LEU A 266 7.29 2.58 13.58
CA LEU A 266 8.54 2.46 12.81
C LEU A 266 8.43 1.40 11.71
N ALA A 267 7.78 0.26 11.99
CA ALA A 267 7.54 -0.79 10.99
C ALA A 267 6.76 -0.31 9.75
N GLY A 268 6.04 0.81 9.87
CA GLY A 268 5.27 1.39 8.78
C GLY A 268 5.95 2.52 8.02
N MET A 269 7.10 3.08 8.50
CA MET A 269 7.69 4.26 7.85
C MET A 269 9.23 4.29 7.80
N LYS A 270 9.90 3.37 8.45
CA LYS A 270 11.38 3.36 8.54
C LYS A 270 12.10 3.23 7.20
N ASP A 271 11.42 2.74 6.16
CA ASP A 271 11.96 2.60 4.81
C ASP A 271 11.83 3.91 3.99
N SER A 272 11.40 5.01 4.61
CA SER A 272 11.41 6.36 4.00
C SER A 272 12.84 6.80 3.69
N LYS A 273 13.05 7.54 2.58
CA LYS A 273 14.41 7.95 2.19
C LYS A 273 15.01 8.98 3.13
N VAL A 274 14.19 9.93 3.60
CA VAL A 274 14.56 10.93 4.60
C VAL A 274 13.48 11.00 5.65
N ILE A 275 13.88 10.94 6.91
CA ILE A 275 13.01 11.03 8.08
C ILE A 275 13.38 12.28 8.88
N VAL A 276 12.41 13.16 9.06
CA VAL A 276 12.51 14.34 9.93
C VAL A 276 11.62 14.11 11.15
N ALA A 277 12.14 14.32 12.35
CA ALA A 277 11.38 14.16 13.60
C ALA A 277 11.34 15.47 14.38
N ILE A 278 10.14 15.86 14.85
CA ILE A 278 9.91 16.97 15.78
C ILE A 278 9.25 16.40 17.02
N ASN A 279 9.94 16.45 18.16
CA ASN A 279 9.43 15.98 19.45
C ASN A 279 10.04 16.79 20.58
N GLN A 280 9.29 17.03 21.64
CA GLN A 280 9.79 17.71 22.85
C GLN A 280 10.64 16.80 23.74
N ASP A 281 10.48 15.47 23.63
CA ASP A 281 11.22 14.46 24.37
C ASP A 281 12.48 14.08 23.58
N ALA A 282 13.65 14.48 24.05
CA ALA A 282 14.94 14.21 23.41
C ALA A 282 15.26 12.71 23.37
N ASP A 283 14.71 11.91 24.29
CA ASP A 283 14.92 10.48 24.39
C ASP A 283 13.90 9.65 23.59
N ALA A 284 13.00 10.32 22.85
CA ALA A 284 11.99 9.62 22.05
C ALA A 284 12.63 8.70 21.01
N PRO A 285 12.22 7.42 20.94
CA PRO A 285 12.81 6.45 20.01
C PRO A 285 12.76 6.85 18.53
N ILE A 286 11.88 7.78 18.14
CA ILE A 286 11.81 8.30 16.77
C ILE A 286 13.13 8.91 16.31
N PHE A 287 13.91 9.52 17.21
CA PHE A 287 15.19 10.12 16.89
C PHE A 287 16.26 9.09 16.53
N GLN A 288 16.11 7.81 16.90
CA GLN A 288 17.04 6.75 16.53
C GLN A 288 16.98 6.39 15.03
N VAL A 289 15.88 6.74 14.36
CA VAL A 289 15.67 6.46 12.93
C VAL A 289 15.57 7.74 12.11
N ALA A 290 15.55 8.92 12.74
CA ALA A 290 15.46 10.20 12.05
C ALA A 290 16.82 10.62 11.49
N ASP A 291 16.86 11.05 10.22
CA ASP A 291 18.03 11.70 9.62
C ASP A 291 18.20 13.12 10.16
N TYR A 292 17.10 13.79 10.47
CA TYR A 292 17.07 15.12 11.08
C TYR A 292 16.12 15.14 12.27
N GLY A 293 16.61 15.55 13.41
CA GLY A 293 15.83 15.66 14.66
C GLY A 293 15.78 17.08 15.19
N LEU A 294 14.59 17.56 15.53
CA LEU A 294 14.38 18.83 16.22
C LEU A 294 13.73 18.57 17.58
N VAL A 295 14.49 18.79 18.66
CA VAL A 295 13.94 18.74 20.03
C VAL A 295 13.33 20.09 20.36
N ALA A 296 12.01 20.18 20.17
CA ALA A 296 11.26 21.43 20.34
C ALA A 296 9.78 21.20 20.62
N ASP A 297 9.10 22.25 21.08
CA ASP A 297 7.65 22.29 21.13
C ASP A 297 7.07 22.34 19.69
N LEU A 298 6.34 21.29 19.32
CA LEU A 298 5.72 21.19 17.99
C LEU A 298 4.75 22.34 17.67
N TYR A 299 4.13 22.95 18.70
CA TYR A 299 3.19 24.06 18.53
C TYR A 299 3.88 25.38 18.15
N GLN A 300 5.20 25.46 18.32
CA GLN A 300 6.05 26.56 17.85
C GLN A 300 6.77 26.17 16.55
N ALA A 301 7.42 25.02 16.55
CA ALA A 301 8.25 24.59 15.44
C ALA A 301 7.48 24.35 14.12
N VAL A 302 6.27 23.76 14.18
CA VAL A 302 5.52 23.45 12.95
C VAL A 302 5.00 24.70 12.23
N PRO A 303 4.42 25.70 12.91
CA PRO A 303 4.07 26.98 12.27
C PRO A 303 5.26 27.71 11.66
N GLU A 304 6.38 27.77 12.38
CA GLU A 304 7.62 28.39 11.89
C GLU A 304 8.15 27.68 10.64
N LEU A 305 8.22 26.34 10.66
CA LEU A 305 8.59 25.55 9.48
C LEU A 305 7.66 25.81 8.30
N THR A 306 6.35 25.88 8.54
CA THR A 306 5.35 26.14 7.49
C THR A 306 5.53 27.53 6.87
N GLU A 307 5.87 28.54 7.68
CA GLU A 307 6.14 29.90 7.23
C GLU A 307 7.44 29.96 6.43
N GLU A 308 8.53 29.33 6.90
CA GLU A 308 9.83 29.33 6.21
C GLU A 308 9.73 28.63 4.84
N LEU A 309 9.03 27.51 4.75
CA LEU A 309 8.73 26.85 3.49
C LEU A 309 7.99 27.76 2.51
N GLY A 310 7.11 28.63 3.02
CA GLY A 310 6.42 29.65 2.20
C GLY A 310 7.34 30.70 1.58
N LYS A 311 8.53 30.90 2.13
CA LYS A 311 9.53 31.85 1.62
C LYS A 311 10.39 31.24 0.51
N LEU A 312 10.55 29.90 0.48
CA LEU A 312 11.33 29.19 -0.54
C LEU A 312 10.63 29.10 -1.89
N ASP A 313 9.30 29.22 -1.92
CA ASP A 313 8.49 29.21 -3.16
C ASP A 313 8.48 30.57 -3.87
N ARG A 314 9.30 31.53 -3.46
CA ARG A 314 9.48 32.84 -4.10
C ARG A 314 10.89 32.96 -4.64
#